data_f116790f065b00fb07bc012d4d00dc6a
#
_entry.id   f116790f065b00fb07bc012d4d00dc6a
#
_cell.length_a   1.000
_cell.length_b   1.000
_cell.length_c   1.000
_cell.angle_alpha   90.00
_cell.angle_beta   90.00
_cell.angle_gamma   90.00
#
_symmetry.space_group_name_H-M   'P 1'
#
loop_
_entity.id
_entity.type
_entity.pdbx_description
1 polymer ?
#
loop_
_entity_poly.entity_id
_entity_poly.type
_entity_poly.pdbx_seq_one_letter_code
_entity_poly.pdbx_strand_id
1 'polypeptide(L)'
;MTFRSLCLATCAATLALAGCTTTGAQDTPMAAAPAVSATRAKNVILFIGDGMGVSTVTAARIYAGQKLGQTGEEYVLPFETFEHLALVKTYNTNAQVPDSAGTASAMNTGVKTNIGMLGYGPEATNGDCRSGQGHELPLVSEEAQKHGKALGIVSTARITHATPAAVYGRSVNRDWEGDAAIPEDQRGLGCADIARQLVDTPFAVALGGGSAAFFGKAKGGGRLDDAADLPGDWTAATGGTFVASLAEMNAAPAGKPLFGLFSPSHMTYMVDRAADSSEPTLTDMTATAIGRLGSDPEGYYLMVESGRIDHGHHAGQAGYALEEAVEFARAIQWAIDNTDPEETLILVTADHSHVFTMAGYPRRGNDILGLVVPPDGGGEDGDTGESPTLAADGKPYTTLGYGNGPGAVKPDAQGGRPTPETGVTAHQQAAIPTGSETHGGEDVALYANGPGAENVRGVMEQNLIYNVIRKAFGWEE
;
A
#
# COMPACT_ATOMS: atom_id res chain seq x y z
N MET A 1 5.99 18.34 76.77
CA MET A 1 4.75 18.77 77.45
C MET A 1 3.67 18.72 76.39
N THR A 2 2.64 17.93 76.35
CA THR A 2 1.89 17.10 77.31
C THR A 2 1.19 16.02 76.54
N PHE A 3 1.24 14.84 77.10
CA PHE A 3 0.42 13.63 76.68
C PHE A 3 -1.07 13.92 76.81
N ARG A 4 -1.88 13.31 75.96
CA ARG A 4 -3.15 12.74 76.37
C ARG A 4 -3.55 11.53 75.46
N SER A 5 -3.52 10.37 76.08
CA SER A 5 -4.19 9.12 75.67
C SER A 5 -5.70 9.26 75.81
N LEU A 6 -6.48 8.55 75.00
CA LEU A 6 -7.73 7.91 75.50
C LEU A 6 -8.28 6.86 74.51
N CYS A 7 -8.31 5.67 75.09
CA CYS A 7 -9.34 4.65 75.18
C CYS A 7 -9.83 3.90 73.95
N LEU A 8 -9.51 2.59 74.04
CA LEU A 8 -10.18 1.46 73.42
C LEU A 8 -11.64 1.38 73.86
N ALA A 9 -12.54 1.07 72.90
CA ALA A 9 -13.83 0.46 73.19
C ALA A 9 -13.97 -0.81 72.31
N THR A 10 -13.87 -1.95 72.99
CA THR A 10 -14.18 -3.28 72.46
C THR A 10 -15.69 -3.45 72.40
N CYS A 11 -16.24 -3.72 71.17
CA CYS A 11 -17.57 -4.27 71.02
C CYS A 11 -17.49 -5.72 70.46
N ALA A 12 -17.82 -6.70 71.31
CA ALA A 12 -18.02 -8.08 70.93
C ALA A 12 -19.39 -8.23 70.25
N ALA A 13 -19.41 -8.65 69.02
CA ALA A 13 -20.65 -9.05 68.34
C ALA A 13 -20.62 -10.57 68.12
N THR A 14 -21.57 -11.24 68.72
CA THR A 14 -21.85 -12.67 68.64
C THR A 14 -22.30 -13.06 67.24
N LEU A 15 -21.57 -13.97 66.56
CA LEU A 15 -21.99 -14.64 65.34
C LEU A 15 -23.06 -15.70 65.63
N ALA A 16 -24.24 -15.53 65.10
CA ALA A 16 -25.23 -16.61 64.95
C ALA A 16 -24.96 -17.33 63.61
N LEU A 17 -24.60 -18.61 63.69
CA LEU A 17 -24.53 -19.49 62.50
C LEU A 17 -25.96 -19.82 62.08
N ALA A 18 -26.39 -19.30 60.94
CA ALA A 18 -27.53 -19.79 60.19
C ALA A 18 -26.99 -20.74 59.09
N GLY A 19 -27.30 -22.03 59.22
CA GLY A 19 -26.97 -23.03 58.22
C GLY A 19 -27.80 -22.79 56.94
N CYS A 20 -27.18 -22.46 55.87
CA CYS A 20 -27.78 -22.51 54.52
C CYS A 20 -27.57 -23.92 53.95
N THR A 21 -28.64 -24.65 53.78
CA THR A 21 -28.67 -25.86 52.94
C THR A 21 -28.47 -25.46 51.49
N THR A 22 -27.35 -25.86 50.90
CA THR A 22 -27.10 -25.74 49.48
C THR A 22 -27.97 -26.73 48.72
N THR A 23 -29.04 -26.24 48.12
CA THR A 23 -29.70 -26.95 47.01
C THR A 23 -28.76 -26.89 45.81
N GLY A 24 -28.31 -28.07 45.35
CA GLY A 24 -27.45 -28.20 44.20
C GLY A 24 -28.06 -27.52 42.97
N ALA A 25 -27.40 -26.46 42.49
CA ALA A 25 -27.65 -25.96 41.14
C ALA A 25 -27.14 -27.03 40.17
N GLN A 26 -28.05 -27.60 39.40
CA GLN A 26 -27.71 -28.41 38.25
C GLN A 26 -27.00 -27.49 37.25
N ASP A 27 -25.74 -27.72 37.03
CA ASP A 27 -25.01 -27.13 35.89
C ASP A 27 -25.69 -27.61 34.59
N THR A 28 -26.57 -26.80 34.06
CA THR A 28 -27.03 -26.96 32.68
C THR A 28 -25.81 -26.61 31.79
N PRO A 29 -25.34 -27.55 30.96
CA PRO A 29 -24.27 -27.20 30.02
C PRO A 29 -24.79 -26.04 29.17
N MET A 30 -24.09 -24.87 29.23
CA MET A 30 -24.34 -23.81 28.30
C MET A 30 -24.11 -24.39 26.91
N ALA A 31 -25.17 -24.46 26.10
CA ALA A 31 -25.07 -24.90 24.73
C ALA A 31 -23.98 -24.03 24.07
N ALA A 32 -22.92 -24.69 23.57
CA ALA A 32 -21.93 -24.01 22.78
C ALA A 32 -22.69 -23.25 21.67
N ALA A 33 -22.48 -21.95 21.59
CA ALA A 33 -22.99 -21.19 20.48
C ALA A 33 -22.61 -21.91 19.17
N PRO A 34 -23.54 -22.08 18.22
CA PRO A 34 -23.20 -22.70 16.95
C PRO A 34 -21.95 -22.04 16.43
N ALA A 35 -20.91 -22.81 16.13
CA ALA A 35 -19.76 -22.31 15.42
C ALA A 35 -20.31 -21.69 14.13
N VAL A 36 -20.27 -20.37 14.03
CA VAL A 36 -20.54 -19.67 12.78
C VAL A 36 -19.47 -20.24 11.85
N SER A 37 -19.88 -21.05 10.87
CA SER A 37 -19.00 -21.49 9.81
C SER A 37 -18.46 -20.21 9.18
N ALA A 38 -17.19 -19.91 9.40
CA ALA A 38 -16.57 -18.74 8.79
C ALA A 38 -16.81 -18.86 7.27
N THR A 39 -17.59 -17.97 6.72
CA THR A 39 -17.85 -17.93 5.28
C THR A 39 -16.51 -17.69 4.60
N ARG A 40 -16.11 -18.59 3.71
CA ARG A 40 -14.87 -18.44 2.95
C ARG A 40 -15.04 -17.37 1.90
N ALA A 41 -14.01 -16.56 1.70
CA ALA A 41 -13.99 -15.62 0.60
C ALA A 41 -13.96 -16.37 -0.75
N LYS A 42 -14.81 -15.98 -1.66
CA LYS A 42 -14.72 -16.37 -3.05
C LYS A 42 -13.64 -15.54 -3.77
N ASN A 43 -13.55 -14.26 -3.41
CA ASN A 43 -12.66 -13.30 -4.00
C ASN A 43 -11.80 -12.64 -2.92
N VAL A 44 -10.56 -12.29 -3.27
CA VAL A 44 -9.71 -11.42 -2.44
C VAL A 44 -9.15 -10.31 -3.30
N ILE A 45 -9.26 -9.09 -2.81
CA ILE A 45 -8.64 -7.90 -3.40
C ILE A 45 -7.66 -7.31 -2.38
N LEU A 46 -6.39 -7.25 -2.75
CA LEU A 46 -5.34 -6.61 -1.98
C LEU A 46 -5.00 -5.26 -2.62
N PHE A 47 -5.40 -4.17 -1.98
CA PHE A 47 -5.04 -2.82 -2.33
C PHE A 47 -3.76 -2.40 -1.59
N ILE A 48 -2.76 -1.93 -2.33
CA ILE A 48 -1.48 -1.45 -1.79
C ILE A 48 -1.26 -0.01 -2.24
N GLY A 49 -1.29 0.93 -1.28
CA GLY A 49 -0.78 2.28 -1.49
C GLY A 49 0.72 2.27 -1.21
N ASP A 50 1.54 2.24 -2.25
CA ASP A 50 3.00 2.20 -2.11
C ASP A 50 3.47 3.43 -1.31
N GLY A 51 4.20 3.20 -0.21
CA GLY A 51 4.67 4.26 0.66
C GLY A 51 3.59 5.01 1.46
N MET A 52 2.35 4.52 1.48
CA MET A 52 1.21 5.19 2.12
C MET A 52 1.17 4.96 3.64
N GLY A 53 2.14 5.53 4.37
CA GLY A 53 2.17 5.49 5.83
C GLY A 53 0.98 6.20 6.49
N VAL A 54 0.85 6.07 7.82
CA VAL A 54 -0.28 6.64 8.58
C VAL A 54 -0.37 8.16 8.41
N SER A 55 0.76 8.87 8.39
CA SER A 55 0.79 10.32 8.15
C SER A 55 0.26 10.68 6.76
N THR A 56 0.53 9.86 5.75
CA THR A 56 0.02 10.03 4.38
C THR A 56 -1.51 9.84 4.35
N VAL A 57 -2.04 8.80 5.01
CA VAL A 57 -3.50 8.59 5.12
C VAL A 57 -4.18 9.80 5.78
N THR A 58 -3.61 10.31 6.87
CA THR A 58 -4.16 11.48 7.57
C THR A 58 -4.17 12.73 6.68
N ALA A 59 -3.06 13.01 6.00
CA ALA A 59 -2.95 14.16 5.09
C ALA A 59 -3.88 14.02 3.87
N ALA A 60 -3.99 12.81 3.30
CA ALA A 60 -4.87 12.51 2.16
C ALA A 60 -6.36 12.68 2.52
N ARG A 61 -6.77 12.28 3.74
CA ARG A 61 -8.12 12.52 4.27
C ARG A 61 -8.43 14.01 4.30
N ILE A 62 -7.55 14.82 4.92
CA ILE A 62 -7.72 16.27 5.01
C ILE A 62 -7.75 16.89 3.61
N TYR A 63 -6.83 16.50 2.74
CA TYR A 63 -6.75 16.99 1.37
C TYR A 63 -8.02 16.67 0.57
N ALA A 64 -8.52 15.43 0.64
CA ALA A 64 -9.76 15.01 -0.02
C ALA A 64 -10.95 15.84 0.43
N GLY A 65 -11.11 16.07 1.74
CA GLY A 65 -12.18 16.90 2.28
C GLY A 65 -12.06 18.36 1.84
N GLN A 66 -10.85 18.92 1.83
CA GLN A 66 -10.61 20.29 1.37
C GLN A 66 -10.92 20.48 -0.12
N LYS A 67 -10.65 19.49 -0.97
CA LYS A 67 -11.08 19.51 -2.38
C LYS A 67 -12.61 19.59 -2.55
N LEU A 68 -13.37 19.17 -1.55
CA LEU A 68 -14.82 19.27 -1.52
C LEU A 68 -15.33 20.54 -0.81
N GLY A 69 -14.43 21.47 -0.43
CA GLY A 69 -14.77 22.71 0.25
C GLY A 69 -15.09 22.53 1.75
N GLN A 70 -14.67 21.41 2.34
CA GLN A 70 -14.77 21.13 3.77
C GLN A 70 -13.49 21.55 4.50
N THR A 71 -13.49 21.50 5.83
CA THR A 71 -12.25 21.68 6.63
C THR A 71 -11.26 20.54 6.40
N GLY A 72 -11.75 19.31 6.25
CA GLY A 72 -11.02 18.11 5.83
C GLY A 72 -10.80 17.10 6.96
N GLU A 73 -10.66 17.53 8.20
CA GLU A 73 -10.32 16.66 9.33
C GLU A 73 -11.39 15.58 9.60
N GLU A 74 -12.66 15.87 9.36
CA GLU A 74 -13.77 14.92 9.52
C GLU A 74 -14.13 14.15 8.25
N TYR A 75 -13.45 14.41 7.14
CA TYR A 75 -13.66 13.58 5.95
C TYR A 75 -13.25 12.15 6.28
N VAL A 76 -13.92 11.17 5.69
CA VAL A 76 -13.65 9.75 5.91
C VAL A 76 -13.30 9.12 4.58
N LEU A 77 -12.11 8.56 4.48
CA LEU A 77 -11.72 7.76 3.31
C LEU A 77 -12.48 6.42 3.32
N PRO A 78 -12.83 5.85 2.16
CA PRO A 78 -13.67 4.65 2.08
C PRO A 78 -13.22 3.49 2.96
N PHE A 79 -11.92 3.20 2.98
CA PHE A 79 -11.33 2.10 3.75
C PHE A 79 -11.26 2.39 5.26
N GLU A 80 -11.40 3.63 5.71
CA GLU A 80 -11.47 3.97 7.13
C GLU A 80 -12.81 3.55 7.78
N THR A 81 -13.78 3.14 6.97
CA THR A 81 -15.04 2.56 7.44
C THR A 81 -14.98 1.05 7.70
N PHE A 82 -13.88 0.40 7.37
CA PHE A 82 -13.71 -1.04 7.54
C PHE A 82 -13.67 -1.43 9.02
N GLU A 83 -14.27 -2.58 9.35
CA GLU A 83 -14.45 -2.99 10.74
C GLU A 83 -13.16 -3.51 11.40
N HIS A 84 -12.19 -3.97 10.59
CA HIS A 84 -10.96 -4.58 11.08
C HIS A 84 -9.75 -3.74 10.71
N LEU A 85 -8.86 -3.56 11.70
CA LEU A 85 -7.65 -2.77 11.59
C LEU A 85 -6.51 -3.42 12.35
N ALA A 86 -5.32 -3.42 11.75
CA ALA A 86 -4.06 -3.77 12.39
C ALA A 86 -2.97 -2.75 12.06
N LEU A 87 -1.94 -2.66 12.89
CA LEU A 87 -0.65 -2.09 12.52
C LEU A 87 0.25 -3.22 12.01
N VAL A 88 1.08 -2.94 11.02
CA VAL A 88 1.90 -3.92 10.32
C VAL A 88 3.36 -3.49 10.32
N LYS A 89 4.23 -4.39 10.81
CA LYS A 89 5.68 -4.19 10.84
C LYS A 89 6.30 -4.48 9.48
N THR A 90 6.95 -3.49 8.91
CA THR A 90 7.36 -3.48 7.50
C THR A 90 8.83 -3.87 7.22
N TYR A 91 9.70 -3.97 8.24
CA TYR A 91 11.13 -4.22 8.09
C TYR A 91 11.45 -5.44 7.22
N ASN A 92 12.55 -5.37 6.44
CA ASN A 92 13.12 -6.49 5.71
C ASN A 92 14.08 -7.29 6.59
N THR A 93 14.44 -8.51 6.22
CA THR A 93 15.32 -9.38 7.04
C THR A 93 16.71 -8.78 7.31
N ASN A 94 17.19 -7.91 6.43
CA ASN A 94 18.49 -7.26 6.53
C ASN A 94 18.41 -5.72 6.64
N ALA A 95 17.22 -5.12 6.77
CA ALA A 95 17.06 -3.67 6.83
C ALA A 95 15.94 -3.25 7.79
N GLN A 96 16.20 -2.26 8.66
CA GLN A 96 15.21 -1.67 9.56
C GLN A 96 14.16 -0.85 8.81
N VAL A 97 14.58 -0.17 7.75
CA VAL A 97 13.71 0.54 6.81
C VAL A 97 13.64 -0.30 5.54
N PRO A 98 12.46 -0.73 5.12
CA PRO A 98 12.32 -1.67 4.01
C PRO A 98 12.36 -1.00 2.65
N ASP A 99 12.38 -1.84 1.60
CA ASP A 99 11.99 -1.47 0.25
C ASP A 99 10.78 -2.26 -0.22
N SER A 100 10.14 -1.79 -1.29
CA SER A 100 8.92 -2.40 -1.83
C SER A 100 9.12 -3.85 -2.31
N ALA A 101 10.34 -4.26 -2.70
CA ALA A 101 10.59 -5.63 -3.13
C ALA A 101 10.46 -6.63 -1.98
N GLY A 102 11.12 -6.35 -0.85
CA GLY A 102 11.06 -7.21 0.31
C GLY A 102 9.68 -7.20 0.98
N THR A 103 9.01 -6.05 1.04
CA THR A 103 7.67 -5.91 1.64
C THR A 103 6.60 -6.60 0.79
N ALA A 104 6.58 -6.37 -0.53
CA ALA A 104 5.63 -7.03 -1.41
C ALA A 104 5.87 -8.55 -1.50
N SER A 105 7.14 -9.00 -1.47
CA SER A 105 7.46 -10.42 -1.34
C SER A 105 6.87 -11.02 -0.08
N ALA A 106 7.01 -10.35 1.08
CA ALA A 106 6.42 -10.81 2.33
C ALA A 106 4.90 -10.99 2.23
N MET A 107 4.19 -10.03 1.63
CA MET A 107 2.74 -10.06 1.46
C MET A 107 2.25 -11.14 0.48
N ASN A 108 3.07 -11.52 -0.51
CA ASN A 108 2.67 -12.45 -1.58
C ASN A 108 3.29 -13.85 -1.46
N THR A 109 4.19 -14.09 -0.47
CA THR A 109 4.82 -15.39 -0.24
C THR A 109 4.67 -15.91 1.18
N GLY A 110 4.34 -15.04 2.14
CA GLY A 110 4.30 -15.37 3.56
C GLY A 110 5.68 -15.37 4.24
N VAL A 111 6.75 -15.00 3.54
CA VAL A 111 8.13 -15.01 4.07
C VAL A 111 8.78 -13.63 3.84
N LYS A 112 9.35 -13.05 4.91
CA LYS A 112 10.17 -11.84 4.77
C LYS A 112 11.50 -12.16 4.09
N THR A 113 11.97 -11.25 3.25
CA THR A 113 13.23 -11.40 2.51
C THR A 113 14.14 -10.17 2.66
N ASN A 114 15.28 -10.20 1.99
CA ASN A 114 16.25 -9.11 1.98
C ASN A 114 15.78 -7.96 1.07
N ILE A 115 16.29 -6.76 1.33
CA ILE A 115 16.06 -5.58 0.51
C ILE A 115 16.43 -5.85 -0.96
N GLY A 116 15.59 -5.38 -1.88
CA GLY A 116 15.81 -5.49 -3.33
C GLY A 116 15.53 -6.86 -3.94
N MET A 117 14.96 -7.83 -3.19
CA MET A 117 14.71 -9.20 -3.66
C MET A 117 13.22 -9.51 -3.78
N LEU A 118 12.86 -10.29 -4.78
CA LEU A 118 11.50 -10.71 -5.09
C LEU A 118 11.37 -12.22 -5.06
N GLY A 119 10.45 -12.77 -4.24
CA GLY A 119 10.09 -14.18 -4.27
C GLY A 119 11.20 -15.18 -3.92
N TYR A 120 12.27 -14.74 -3.30
CA TYR A 120 13.35 -15.57 -2.78
C TYR A 120 13.48 -15.45 -1.27
N GLY A 121 13.90 -16.54 -0.61
CA GLY A 121 14.22 -16.56 0.82
C GLY A 121 15.42 -15.68 1.18
N PRO A 122 15.56 -15.32 2.47
CA PRO A 122 16.62 -14.43 2.94
C PRO A 122 18.05 -15.01 2.80
N GLU A 123 18.17 -16.29 2.48
CA GLU A 123 19.45 -16.98 2.24
C GLU A 123 20.07 -16.61 0.88
N ALA A 124 19.23 -16.17 -0.08
CA ALA A 124 19.70 -15.72 -1.37
C ALA A 124 20.40 -14.35 -1.26
N THR A 125 21.32 -14.09 -2.17
CA THR A 125 22.13 -12.86 -2.22
C THR A 125 21.64 -11.96 -3.35
N ASN A 126 21.40 -10.68 -3.06
CA ASN A 126 20.99 -9.71 -4.07
C ASN A 126 22.02 -9.63 -5.21
N GLY A 127 21.52 -9.73 -6.45
CA GLY A 127 22.34 -9.65 -7.67
C GLY A 127 23.10 -10.93 -8.05
N ASP A 128 22.94 -12.04 -7.33
CA ASP A 128 23.57 -13.32 -7.66
C ASP A 128 22.53 -14.40 -7.99
N CYS A 129 22.35 -14.68 -9.30
CA CYS A 129 21.42 -15.68 -9.79
C CYS A 129 21.63 -17.09 -9.22
N ARG A 130 22.89 -17.47 -8.97
CA ARG A 130 23.19 -18.81 -8.46
C ARG A 130 22.75 -18.97 -7.01
N SER A 131 22.83 -17.91 -6.23
CA SER A 131 22.41 -17.91 -4.82
C SER A 131 20.90 -18.08 -4.66
N GLY A 132 20.10 -17.73 -5.67
CA GLY A 132 18.65 -17.91 -5.65
C GLY A 132 18.21 -19.37 -5.80
N GLN A 133 19.05 -20.23 -6.39
CA GLN A 133 18.69 -21.62 -6.68
C GLN A 133 18.45 -22.43 -5.39
N GLY A 134 17.23 -22.98 -5.26
CA GLY A 134 16.79 -23.72 -4.08
C GLY A 134 16.26 -22.86 -2.93
N HIS A 135 16.15 -21.54 -3.13
CA HIS A 135 15.59 -20.59 -2.18
C HIS A 135 14.35 -19.85 -2.74
N GLU A 136 13.75 -20.40 -3.79
CA GLU A 136 12.51 -19.89 -4.39
C GLU A 136 11.34 -20.05 -3.41
N LEU A 137 10.59 -18.98 -3.19
CA LEU A 137 9.40 -18.99 -2.33
C LEU A 137 8.14 -19.27 -3.18
N PRO A 138 7.11 -19.94 -2.62
CA PRO A 138 5.82 -20.07 -3.28
C PRO A 138 5.19 -18.69 -3.47
N LEU A 139 4.65 -18.41 -4.67
CA LEU A 139 3.98 -17.15 -4.97
C LEU A 139 2.46 -17.29 -4.83
N VAL A 140 1.80 -16.20 -4.46
CA VAL A 140 0.33 -16.16 -4.39
C VAL A 140 -0.32 -16.49 -5.74
N SER A 141 0.31 -16.12 -6.86
CA SER A 141 -0.15 -16.48 -8.21
C SER A 141 -0.16 -17.98 -8.46
N GLU A 142 0.85 -18.71 -7.99
CA GLU A 142 0.94 -20.17 -8.08
C GLU A 142 -0.14 -20.87 -7.23
N GLU A 143 -0.36 -20.35 -5.99
CA GLU A 143 -1.43 -20.83 -5.13
C GLU A 143 -2.81 -20.55 -5.75
N ALA A 144 -3.04 -19.36 -6.31
CA ALA A 144 -4.27 -19.02 -6.99
C ALA A 144 -4.56 -19.98 -8.15
N GLN A 145 -3.56 -20.24 -9.00
CA GLN A 145 -3.67 -21.20 -10.11
C GLN A 145 -3.97 -22.63 -9.62
N LYS A 146 -3.26 -23.09 -8.59
CA LYS A 146 -3.46 -24.43 -7.98
C LYS A 146 -4.90 -24.62 -7.50
N HIS A 147 -5.54 -23.54 -7.05
CA HIS A 147 -6.92 -23.55 -6.56
C HIS A 147 -7.94 -23.04 -7.60
N GLY A 148 -7.57 -22.92 -8.87
CA GLY A 148 -8.46 -22.54 -9.97
C GLY A 148 -8.95 -21.10 -9.92
N LYS A 149 -8.33 -20.20 -9.11
CA LYS A 149 -8.69 -18.79 -9.01
C LYS A 149 -8.15 -17.99 -10.20
N ALA A 150 -8.96 -17.10 -10.73
CA ALA A 150 -8.48 -16.13 -11.71
C ALA A 150 -7.50 -15.12 -11.05
N LEU A 151 -6.47 -14.72 -11.80
CA LEU A 151 -5.44 -13.79 -11.32
C LEU A 151 -5.59 -12.42 -12.00
N GLY A 152 -5.60 -11.36 -11.19
CA GLY A 152 -5.56 -9.97 -11.62
C GLY A 152 -4.42 -9.18 -11.01
N ILE A 153 -3.80 -8.30 -11.80
CA ILE A 153 -2.69 -7.43 -11.37
C ILE A 153 -2.92 -6.06 -11.99
N VAL A 154 -2.97 -5.02 -11.16
CA VAL A 154 -3.18 -3.62 -11.57
C VAL A 154 -2.19 -2.73 -10.85
N SER A 155 -1.53 -1.80 -11.56
CA SER A 155 -0.62 -0.83 -10.96
C SER A 155 -0.54 0.48 -11.75
N THR A 156 -0.39 1.60 -11.07
CA THR A 156 0.00 2.87 -11.69
C THR A 156 1.51 2.99 -11.90
N ALA A 157 2.31 2.08 -11.32
CA ALA A 157 3.73 1.93 -11.63
C ALA A 157 3.95 1.13 -12.93
N ARG A 158 5.21 0.85 -13.28
CA ARG A 158 5.52 -0.19 -14.25
C ARG A 158 5.00 -1.52 -13.71
N ILE A 159 4.32 -2.30 -14.53
CA ILE A 159 3.79 -3.61 -14.11
C ILE A 159 4.90 -4.59 -13.72
N THR A 160 6.15 -4.28 -14.07
CA THR A 160 7.37 -4.99 -13.70
C THR A 160 8.08 -4.42 -12.48
N HIS A 161 7.56 -3.30 -11.89
CA HIS A 161 8.07 -2.75 -10.64
C HIS A 161 7.86 -3.72 -9.48
N ALA A 162 8.55 -3.52 -8.38
CA ALA A 162 8.68 -4.50 -7.31
C ALA A 162 7.34 -5.02 -6.77
N THR A 163 6.38 -4.12 -6.49
CA THR A 163 5.11 -4.48 -5.84
C THR A 163 4.24 -5.38 -6.72
N PRO A 164 3.94 -5.04 -8.00
CA PRO A 164 3.20 -5.95 -8.86
C PRO A 164 4.01 -7.19 -9.21
N ALA A 165 5.34 -7.08 -9.38
CA ALA A 165 6.20 -8.20 -9.71
C ALA A 165 6.20 -9.30 -8.64
N ALA A 166 6.11 -8.94 -7.35
CA ALA A 166 6.06 -9.90 -6.25
C ALA A 166 4.86 -10.85 -6.30
N VAL A 167 3.81 -10.52 -7.03
CA VAL A 167 2.64 -11.39 -7.23
C VAL A 167 2.99 -12.61 -8.09
N TYR A 168 3.83 -12.44 -9.13
CA TYR A 168 4.03 -13.43 -10.19
C TYR A 168 5.49 -13.79 -10.45
N GLY A 169 6.45 -12.99 -9.96
CA GLY A 169 7.84 -13.08 -10.35
C GLY A 169 8.81 -13.32 -9.20
N ARG A 170 9.94 -13.92 -9.55
CA ARG A 170 11.12 -14.09 -8.69
C ARG A 170 12.31 -13.40 -9.32
N SER A 171 12.95 -12.53 -8.55
CA SER A 171 14.21 -11.91 -8.97
C SER A 171 15.12 -11.68 -7.78
N VAL A 172 16.38 -12.04 -7.92
CA VAL A 172 17.41 -11.71 -6.92
C VAL A 172 17.79 -10.23 -6.95
N ASN A 173 17.26 -9.48 -7.93
CA ASN A 173 17.37 -8.01 -7.97
C ASN A 173 16.12 -7.44 -8.65
N ARG A 174 15.39 -6.57 -7.93
CA ARG A 174 14.15 -5.92 -8.37
C ARG A 174 14.29 -5.09 -9.66
N ASP A 175 15.50 -4.63 -9.97
CA ASP A 175 15.78 -3.79 -11.12
C ASP A 175 15.92 -4.59 -12.42
N TRP A 176 15.89 -5.92 -12.37
CA TRP A 176 15.98 -6.78 -13.55
C TRP A 176 14.62 -6.93 -14.26
N GLU A 177 14.00 -5.78 -14.53
CA GLU A 177 12.67 -5.71 -15.12
C GLU A 177 12.63 -6.21 -16.57
N GLY A 178 13.69 -5.99 -17.35
CA GLY A 178 13.89 -6.50 -18.69
C GLY A 178 15.27 -7.17 -18.84
N ASP A 179 15.44 -7.97 -19.89
CA ASP A 179 16.68 -8.73 -20.11
C ASP A 179 17.95 -7.89 -20.22
N ALA A 180 17.84 -6.65 -20.71
CA ALA A 180 18.96 -5.72 -20.80
C ALA A 180 19.46 -5.24 -19.42
N ALA A 181 18.59 -5.26 -18.40
CA ALA A 181 18.93 -4.86 -17.04
C ALA A 181 19.72 -5.96 -16.28
N ILE A 182 19.68 -7.21 -16.74
CA ILE A 182 20.46 -8.29 -16.17
C ILE A 182 21.94 -8.10 -16.58
N PRO A 183 22.88 -7.99 -15.61
CA PRO A 183 24.30 -7.90 -15.90
C PRO A 183 24.79 -9.06 -16.77
N GLU A 184 25.76 -8.80 -17.65
CA GLU A 184 26.23 -9.79 -18.62
C GLU A 184 26.75 -11.07 -17.94
N ASP A 185 27.45 -10.96 -16.82
CA ASP A 185 27.98 -12.06 -16.02
C ASP A 185 26.89 -12.87 -15.28
N GLN A 186 25.67 -12.36 -15.18
CA GLN A 186 24.52 -13.04 -14.59
C GLN A 186 23.59 -13.68 -15.63
N ARG A 187 23.72 -13.31 -16.92
CA ARG A 187 22.90 -13.87 -17.99
C ARG A 187 23.18 -15.36 -18.19
N GLY A 188 22.11 -16.12 -18.38
CA GLY A 188 22.21 -17.58 -18.58
C GLY A 188 22.52 -18.39 -17.31
N LEU A 189 22.54 -17.75 -16.12
CA LEU A 189 22.73 -18.43 -14.84
C LEU A 189 21.42 -18.88 -14.16
N GLY A 190 20.29 -18.82 -14.87
CA GLY A 190 18.99 -19.28 -14.38
C GLY A 190 18.01 -18.19 -14.00
N CYS A 191 18.41 -16.90 -13.98
CA CYS A 191 17.48 -15.79 -13.81
C CYS A 191 16.75 -15.45 -15.13
N ALA A 192 15.46 -15.28 -15.04
CA ALA A 192 14.64 -14.66 -16.08
C ALA A 192 14.34 -13.20 -15.66
N ASP A 193 14.24 -12.29 -16.64
CA ASP A 193 13.75 -10.94 -16.37
C ASP A 193 12.27 -10.94 -15.96
N ILE A 194 11.87 -9.90 -15.23
CA ILE A 194 10.53 -9.81 -14.63
C ILE A 194 9.45 -9.73 -15.72
N ALA A 195 9.69 -8.99 -16.83
CA ALA A 195 8.74 -8.89 -17.94
C ALA A 195 8.49 -10.24 -18.61
N ARG A 196 9.52 -11.07 -18.77
CA ARG A 196 9.40 -12.44 -19.29
C ARG A 196 8.53 -13.29 -18.37
N GLN A 197 8.76 -13.23 -17.06
CA GLN A 197 7.97 -13.99 -16.09
C GLN A 197 6.49 -13.59 -16.08
N LEU A 198 6.15 -12.31 -16.29
CA LEU A 198 4.75 -11.89 -16.40
C LEU A 198 4.05 -12.57 -17.57
N VAL A 199 4.63 -12.53 -18.77
CA VAL A 199 3.98 -13.12 -19.97
C VAL A 199 3.93 -14.66 -19.94
N ASP A 200 4.76 -15.28 -19.10
CA ASP A 200 4.72 -16.72 -18.85
C ASP A 200 3.72 -17.11 -17.74
N THR A 201 3.23 -16.14 -16.97
CA THR A 201 2.24 -16.34 -15.90
C THR A 201 0.83 -16.33 -16.47
N PRO A 202 -0.01 -17.33 -16.18
CA PRO A 202 -1.43 -17.29 -16.55
C PRO A 202 -2.17 -16.26 -15.71
N PHE A 203 -2.51 -15.12 -16.28
CA PHE A 203 -3.36 -14.09 -15.68
C PHE A 203 -4.61 -13.85 -16.53
N ALA A 204 -5.72 -13.46 -15.89
CA ALA A 204 -6.93 -13.03 -16.58
C ALA A 204 -6.85 -11.53 -16.95
N VAL A 205 -6.18 -10.73 -16.12
CA VAL A 205 -5.99 -9.29 -16.35
C VAL A 205 -4.68 -8.81 -15.74
N ALA A 206 -3.87 -8.08 -16.52
CA ALA A 206 -2.67 -7.38 -16.06
C ALA A 206 -2.64 -5.99 -16.72
N LEU A 207 -2.69 -4.92 -15.91
CA LEU A 207 -2.81 -3.54 -16.37
C LEU A 207 -1.81 -2.64 -15.64
N GLY A 208 -1.03 -1.85 -16.38
CA GLY A 208 -0.08 -0.91 -15.77
C GLY A 208 0.76 -0.13 -16.77
N GLY A 209 1.83 0.48 -16.28
CA GLY A 209 2.88 1.09 -17.12
C GLY A 209 3.98 0.09 -17.48
N GLY A 210 5.09 0.57 -18.08
CA GLY A 210 6.33 -0.18 -18.22
C GLY A 210 6.53 -0.86 -19.57
N SER A 211 5.90 -0.40 -20.63
CA SER A 211 6.02 -1.04 -21.95
C SER A 211 7.45 -1.17 -22.46
N ALA A 212 8.38 -0.31 -22.01
CA ALA A 212 9.79 -0.37 -22.39
C ALA A 212 10.47 -1.70 -22.03
N ALA A 213 10.05 -2.39 -20.97
CA ALA A 213 10.61 -3.69 -20.56
C ALA A 213 10.15 -4.86 -21.46
N PHE A 214 9.08 -4.66 -22.24
CA PHE A 214 8.43 -5.72 -23.04
C PHE A 214 8.79 -5.67 -24.51
N PHE A 215 9.26 -4.53 -25.00
CA PHE A 215 9.57 -4.33 -26.42
C PHE A 215 11.07 -4.14 -26.66
N GLY A 216 11.54 -4.55 -27.85
CA GLY A 216 12.85 -4.19 -28.37
C GLY A 216 12.86 -2.76 -28.91
N LYS A 217 14.06 -2.26 -29.27
CA LYS A 217 14.27 -0.87 -29.74
C LYS A 217 13.46 -0.53 -30.99
N ALA A 218 13.21 -1.49 -31.88
CA ALA A 218 12.41 -1.27 -33.06
C ALA A 218 10.94 -0.87 -32.75
N LYS A 219 10.47 -1.16 -31.53
CA LYS A 219 9.15 -0.79 -31.02
C LYS A 219 9.21 0.18 -29.83
N GLY A 220 10.31 0.89 -29.65
CA GLY A 220 10.47 1.91 -28.61
C GLY A 220 10.78 1.37 -27.21
N GLY A 221 11.15 0.11 -27.09
CA GLY A 221 11.53 -0.53 -25.84
C GLY A 221 13.04 -0.63 -25.60
N GLY A 222 13.42 -1.41 -24.60
CA GLY A 222 14.80 -1.54 -24.09
C GLY A 222 15.37 -2.94 -24.12
N ARG A 223 14.68 -3.95 -24.66
CA ARG A 223 15.16 -5.33 -24.67
C ARG A 223 16.39 -5.51 -25.57
N LEU A 224 17.18 -6.55 -25.27
CA LEU A 224 18.42 -6.87 -26.01
C LEU A 224 18.15 -7.22 -27.47
N ASP A 225 17.08 -7.98 -27.74
CA ASP A 225 16.62 -8.20 -29.11
C ASP A 225 15.82 -6.99 -29.59
N ASP A 226 16.36 -6.29 -30.57
CA ASP A 226 15.72 -5.10 -31.15
C ASP A 226 14.31 -5.38 -31.72
N ALA A 227 14.01 -6.59 -32.12
CA ALA A 227 12.71 -7.01 -32.67
C ALA A 227 11.74 -7.57 -31.62
N ALA A 228 12.14 -7.69 -30.36
CA ALA A 228 11.33 -8.29 -29.30
C ALA A 228 9.95 -7.66 -29.16
N ASP A 229 8.92 -8.50 -29.00
CA ASP A 229 7.52 -8.14 -28.84
C ASP A 229 6.82 -9.12 -27.90
N LEU A 230 7.11 -9.04 -26.60
CA LEU A 230 6.51 -9.95 -25.64
C LEU A 230 4.97 -9.89 -25.57
N PRO A 231 4.31 -8.72 -25.70
CA PRO A 231 2.85 -8.67 -25.78
C PRO A 231 2.28 -9.34 -27.02
N GLY A 232 2.97 -9.24 -28.18
CA GLY A 232 2.60 -9.93 -29.40
C GLY A 232 2.72 -11.46 -29.25
N ASP A 233 3.83 -11.93 -28.68
CA ASP A 233 4.05 -13.37 -28.39
C ASP A 233 3.00 -13.89 -27.41
N TRP A 234 2.71 -13.15 -26.34
CA TRP A 234 1.67 -13.50 -25.37
C TRP A 234 0.28 -13.58 -26.01
N THR A 235 -0.07 -12.60 -26.87
CA THR A 235 -1.35 -12.61 -27.60
C THR A 235 -1.47 -13.83 -28.50
N ALA A 236 -0.40 -14.17 -29.20
CA ALA A 236 -0.36 -15.35 -30.08
C ALA A 236 -0.49 -16.66 -29.31
N ALA A 237 0.13 -16.76 -28.15
CA ALA A 237 0.12 -17.95 -27.29
C ALA A 237 -1.22 -18.17 -26.57
N THR A 238 -1.85 -17.08 -26.06
CA THR A 238 -3.01 -17.16 -25.17
C THR A 238 -4.35 -16.87 -25.88
N GLY A 239 -4.32 -16.21 -27.03
CA GLY A 239 -5.51 -15.63 -27.67
C GLY A 239 -6.09 -14.44 -26.92
N GLY A 240 -5.35 -13.89 -25.94
CA GLY A 240 -5.69 -12.70 -25.18
C GLY A 240 -5.68 -11.43 -26.02
N THR A 241 -6.04 -10.31 -25.40
CA THR A 241 -6.06 -8.99 -26.04
C THR A 241 -5.01 -8.10 -25.38
N PHE A 242 -4.09 -7.53 -26.18
CA PHE A 242 -3.17 -6.50 -25.74
C PHE A 242 -3.76 -5.12 -26.05
N VAL A 243 -3.60 -4.15 -25.12
CA VAL A 243 -4.10 -2.77 -25.24
C VAL A 243 -3.06 -1.78 -24.73
N ALA A 244 -3.06 -0.57 -25.29
CA ALA A 244 -2.13 0.51 -24.94
C ALA A 244 -2.84 1.85 -24.62
N SER A 245 -4.17 1.87 -24.58
CA SER A 245 -4.95 3.06 -24.28
C SER A 245 -6.27 2.72 -23.58
N LEU A 246 -6.84 3.71 -22.87
CA LEU A 246 -8.17 3.61 -22.25
C LEU A 246 -9.25 3.21 -23.28
N ALA A 247 -9.19 3.79 -24.47
CA ALA A 247 -10.16 3.49 -25.52
C ALA A 247 -10.08 2.02 -25.98
N GLU A 248 -8.87 1.49 -26.15
CA GLU A 248 -8.65 0.08 -26.49
C GLU A 248 -9.05 -0.85 -25.33
N MET A 249 -8.74 -0.46 -24.08
CA MET A 249 -9.14 -1.21 -22.89
C MET A 249 -10.65 -1.35 -22.81
N ASN A 250 -11.39 -0.26 -23.01
CA ASN A 250 -12.84 -0.24 -23.00
C ASN A 250 -13.48 -1.04 -24.16
N ALA A 251 -12.79 -1.11 -25.29
CA ALA A 251 -13.25 -1.86 -26.49
C ALA A 251 -12.85 -3.34 -26.46
N ALA A 252 -12.00 -3.76 -25.53
CA ALA A 252 -11.45 -5.13 -25.48
C ALA A 252 -12.55 -6.16 -25.20
N PRO A 253 -12.62 -7.27 -26.01
CA PRO A 253 -13.64 -8.29 -25.87
C PRO A 253 -13.66 -8.90 -24.46
N ALA A 254 -14.86 -9.13 -23.92
CA ALA A 254 -15.05 -9.89 -22.69
C ALA A 254 -14.66 -11.37 -22.87
N GLY A 255 -14.37 -12.07 -21.77
CA GLY A 255 -14.10 -13.50 -21.74
C GLY A 255 -12.74 -13.93 -22.31
N LYS A 256 -11.84 -12.99 -22.56
CA LYS A 256 -10.45 -13.25 -22.93
C LYS A 256 -9.50 -12.59 -21.95
N PRO A 257 -8.29 -13.14 -21.71
CA PRO A 257 -7.27 -12.45 -20.94
C PRO A 257 -6.97 -11.05 -21.52
N LEU A 258 -6.73 -10.09 -20.65
CA LEU A 258 -6.42 -8.71 -21.02
C LEU A 258 -5.06 -8.30 -20.48
N PHE A 259 -4.19 -7.81 -21.37
CA PHE A 259 -2.90 -7.23 -21.03
C PHE A 259 -2.84 -5.78 -21.49
N GLY A 260 -2.60 -4.84 -20.57
CA GLY A 260 -2.54 -3.40 -20.88
C GLY A 260 -1.26 -2.75 -20.40
N LEU A 261 -0.56 -2.04 -21.29
CA LEU A 261 0.63 -1.25 -20.98
C LEU A 261 0.43 0.17 -21.52
N PHE A 262 0.18 1.12 -20.60
CA PHE A 262 -0.32 2.45 -20.96
C PHE A 262 0.76 3.53 -21.06
N SER A 263 1.99 3.24 -20.63
CA SER A 263 3.13 4.17 -20.70
C SER A 263 4.44 3.41 -20.85
N PRO A 264 5.50 4.03 -21.39
CA PRO A 264 6.82 3.40 -21.48
C PRO A 264 7.46 3.11 -20.11
N SER A 265 7.21 3.95 -19.12
CA SER A 265 7.68 3.84 -17.73
C SER A 265 6.48 3.78 -16.78
N HIS A 266 6.56 4.45 -15.64
CA HIS A 266 5.40 4.62 -14.75
C HIS A 266 4.30 5.42 -15.46
N MET A 267 3.05 5.23 -15.08
CA MET A 267 1.93 6.02 -15.59
C MET A 267 2.07 7.48 -15.15
N THR A 268 1.48 8.38 -15.93
CA THR A 268 1.49 9.82 -15.63
C THR A 268 0.78 10.11 -14.32
N TYR A 269 1.38 10.95 -13.46
CA TYR A 269 0.74 11.41 -12.21
C TYR A 269 -0.62 12.05 -12.49
N MET A 270 -1.56 11.85 -11.58
CA MET A 270 -2.87 12.48 -11.65
C MET A 270 -2.80 14.01 -11.76
N VAL A 271 -1.82 14.64 -11.09
CA VAL A 271 -1.57 16.09 -11.16
C VAL A 271 -1.22 16.55 -12.58
N ASP A 272 -0.42 15.77 -13.31
CA ASP A 272 0.11 16.12 -14.64
C ASP A 272 -0.76 15.56 -15.78
N ARG A 273 -1.78 14.79 -15.45
CA ARG A 273 -2.62 14.11 -16.45
C ARG A 273 -3.52 15.10 -17.17
N ALA A 274 -3.38 15.17 -18.48
CA ALA A 274 -4.28 15.98 -19.32
C ALA A 274 -5.72 15.43 -19.27
N ALA A 275 -6.71 16.28 -19.42
CA ALA A 275 -8.13 15.91 -19.39
C ALA A 275 -8.51 14.93 -20.52
N ASP A 276 -7.76 14.91 -21.63
CA ASP A 276 -7.91 14.02 -22.78
C ASP A 276 -6.85 12.93 -22.82
N SER A 277 -6.25 12.61 -21.68
CA SER A 277 -5.25 11.54 -21.55
C SER A 277 -5.77 10.21 -22.09
N SER A 278 -4.95 9.52 -22.86
CA SER A 278 -5.24 8.17 -23.33
C SER A 278 -4.93 7.10 -22.27
N GLU A 279 -4.28 7.45 -21.16
CA GLU A 279 -4.02 6.54 -20.06
C GLU A 279 -5.28 6.37 -19.20
N PRO A 280 -5.66 5.14 -18.79
CA PRO A 280 -6.72 4.93 -17.81
C PRO A 280 -6.31 5.43 -16.43
N THR A 281 -7.27 5.80 -15.58
CA THR A 281 -7.04 6.03 -14.16
C THR A 281 -6.91 4.70 -13.42
N LEU A 282 -6.45 4.73 -12.15
CA LEU A 282 -6.46 3.54 -11.30
C LEU A 282 -7.87 3.00 -11.11
N THR A 283 -8.86 3.89 -10.98
CA THR A 283 -10.28 3.53 -10.89
C THR A 283 -10.74 2.81 -12.16
N ASP A 284 -10.41 3.30 -13.36
CA ASP A 284 -10.76 2.65 -14.63
C ASP A 284 -10.16 1.24 -14.75
N MET A 285 -8.89 1.10 -14.38
CA MET A 285 -8.20 -0.20 -14.41
C MET A 285 -8.78 -1.18 -13.39
N THR A 286 -9.06 -0.73 -12.18
CA THR A 286 -9.68 -1.53 -11.11
C THR A 286 -11.08 -1.99 -11.53
N ALA A 287 -11.89 -1.10 -12.08
CA ALA A 287 -13.22 -1.42 -12.59
C ALA A 287 -13.17 -2.47 -13.70
N THR A 288 -12.25 -2.31 -14.65
CA THR A 288 -12.04 -3.27 -15.74
C THR A 288 -11.59 -4.63 -15.21
N ALA A 289 -10.67 -4.64 -14.23
CA ALA A 289 -10.16 -5.89 -13.64
C ALA A 289 -11.28 -6.65 -12.91
N ILE A 290 -11.99 -6.00 -11.99
CA ILE A 290 -13.09 -6.61 -11.23
C ILE A 290 -14.20 -7.10 -12.17
N GLY A 291 -14.58 -6.30 -13.16
CA GLY A 291 -15.62 -6.69 -14.13
C GLY A 291 -15.27 -7.94 -14.95
N ARG A 292 -13.98 -8.15 -15.26
CA ARG A 292 -13.50 -9.34 -15.96
C ARG A 292 -13.36 -10.56 -15.04
N LEU A 293 -12.75 -10.37 -13.88
CA LEU A 293 -12.50 -11.42 -12.90
C LEU A 293 -13.79 -11.93 -12.25
N GLY A 294 -14.77 -11.06 -12.03
CA GLY A 294 -16.05 -11.40 -11.40
C GLY A 294 -16.90 -12.41 -12.16
N SER A 295 -16.58 -12.68 -13.42
CA SER A 295 -17.23 -13.72 -14.23
C SER A 295 -16.67 -15.13 -13.98
N ASP A 296 -15.55 -15.26 -13.26
CA ASP A 296 -14.97 -16.56 -12.95
C ASP A 296 -15.77 -17.28 -11.85
N PRO A 297 -16.26 -18.50 -12.09
CA PRO A 297 -17.07 -19.23 -11.11
C PRO A 297 -16.31 -19.60 -9.84
N GLU A 298 -14.99 -19.83 -9.94
CA GLU A 298 -14.14 -20.13 -8.79
C GLU A 298 -13.68 -18.88 -8.03
N GLY A 299 -13.94 -17.67 -8.57
CA GLY A 299 -13.52 -16.39 -8.01
C GLY A 299 -12.06 -16.05 -8.31
N TYR A 300 -11.51 -15.03 -7.63
CA TYR A 300 -10.25 -14.44 -8.05
C TYR A 300 -9.39 -13.93 -6.89
N TYR A 301 -8.11 -13.79 -7.18
CA TYR A 301 -7.18 -12.92 -6.46
C TYR A 301 -6.83 -11.72 -7.35
N LEU A 302 -6.98 -10.52 -6.81
CA LEU A 302 -6.63 -9.26 -7.48
C LEU A 302 -5.72 -8.43 -6.58
N MET A 303 -4.56 -8.05 -7.08
CA MET A 303 -3.72 -7.03 -6.47
C MET A 303 -3.88 -5.71 -7.22
N VAL A 304 -4.11 -4.61 -6.50
CA VAL A 304 -4.24 -3.24 -7.03
C VAL A 304 -3.26 -2.32 -6.30
N GLU A 305 -2.35 -1.73 -7.04
CA GLU A 305 -1.35 -0.83 -6.49
C GLU A 305 -1.52 0.61 -6.98
N SER A 306 -1.44 1.55 -6.05
CA SER A 306 -1.15 2.95 -6.35
C SER A 306 0.33 3.23 -6.12
N GLY A 307 1.17 2.87 -7.09
CA GLY A 307 2.63 2.99 -6.97
C GLY A 307 3.15 4.41 -7.08
N ARG A 308 2.31 5.36 -7.50
CA ARG A 308 2.74 6.75 -7.68
C ARG A 308 2.66 7.59 -6.40
N ILE A 309 2.03 7.10 -5.33
CA ILE A 309 2.07 7.74 -3.99
C ILE A 309 3.52 7.81 -3.53
N ASP A 310 4.23 6.67 -3.53
CA ASP A 310 5.65 6.55 -3.18
C ASP A 310 6.52 7.51 -3.99
N HIS A 311 6.37 7.50 -5.31
CA HIS A 311 7.15 8.37 -6.19
C HIS A 311 6.92 9.87 -5.91
N GLY A 312 5.72 10.27 -5.51
CA GLY A 312 5.40 11.64 -5.09
C GLY A 312 6.15 12.02 -3.81
N HIS A 313 6.23 11.08 -2.84
CA HIS A 313 7.03 11.27 -1.63
C HIS A 313 8.52 11.33 -1.94
N HIS A 314 9.05 10.41 -2.73
CA HIS A 314 10.46 10.41 -3.16
C HIS A 314 10.87 11.71 -3.86
N ALA A 315 9.97 12.32 -4.63
CA ALA A 315 10.17 13.63 -5.23
C ALA A 315 10.12 14.78 -4.20
N GLY A 316 9.74 14.52 -2.94
CA GLY A 316 9.52 15.57 -1.93
C GLY A 316 8.29 16.43 -2.23
N GLN A 317 7.35 15.95 -3.02
CA GLN A 317 6.15 16.65 -3.49
C GLN A 317 4.89 16.03 -2.90
N ALA A 318 4.54 16.41 -1.68
CA ALA A 318 3.38 15.85 -0.99
C ALA A 318 2.08 15.99 -1.78
N GLY A 319 1.87 17.10 -2.50
CA GLY A 319 0.66 17.29 -3.30
C GLY A 319 0.47 16.21 -4.38
N TYR A 320 1.55 15.74 -4.99
CA TYR A 320 1.52 14.61 -5.93
C TYR A 320 1.11 13.32 -5.22
N ALA A 321 1.76 12.99 -4.11
CA ALA A 321 1.42 11.80 -3.32
C ALA A 321 -0.05 11.81 -2.84
N LEU A 322 -0.56 12.97 -2.40
CA LEU A 322 -1.94 13.11 -1.92
C LEU A 322 -2.98 12.99 -3.04
N GLU A 323 -2.70 13.50 -4.26
CA GLU A 323 -3.61 13.29 -5.41
C GLU A 323 -3.69 11.82 -5.81
N GLU A 324 -2.56 11.10 -5.80
CA GLU A 324 -2.55 9.64 -6.06
C GLU A 324 -3.29 8.88 -4.96
N ALA A 325 -3.13 9.27 -3.69
CA ALA A 325 -3.86 8.67 -2.58
C ALA A 325 -5.38 8.91 -2.66
N VAL A 326 -5.81 10.07 -3.16
CA VAL A 326 -7.23 10.36 -3.42
C VAL A 326 -7.76 9.49 -4.56
N GLU A 327 -7.01 9.30 -5.62
CA GLU A 327 -7.40 8.38 -6.72
C GLU A 327 -7.43 6.93 -6.25
N PHE A 328 -6.48 6.51 -5.42
CA PHE A 328 -6.49 5.20 -4.76
C PHE A 328 -7.76 4.98 -3.94
N ALA A 329 -8.16 5.97 -3.14
CA ALA A 329 -9.40 5.91 -2.39
C ALA A 329 -10.65 5.78 -3.28
N ARG A 330 -10.66 6.42 -4.46
CA ARG A 330 -11.74 6.26 -5.45
C ARG A 330 -11.81 4.86 -6.02
N ALA A 331 -10.65 4.26 -6.34
CA ALA A 331 -10.58 2.89 -6.82
C ALA A 331 -11.11 1.90 -5.76
N ILE A 332 -10.78 2.11 -4.49
CA ILE A 332 -11.30 1.32 -3.36
C ILE A 332 -12.81 1.51 -3.22
N GLN A 333 -13.30 2.75 -3.26
CA GLN A 333 -14.75 3.01 -3.19
C GLN A 333 -15.50 2.27 -4.31
N TRP A 334 -14.95 2.33 -5.53
CA TRP A 334 -15.54 1.60 -6.66
C TRP A 334 -15.61 0.09 -6.38
N ALA A 335 -14.55 -0.49 -5.83
CA ALA A 335 -14.52 -1.91 -5.48
C ALA A 335 -15.56 -2.26 -4.41
N ILE A 336 -15.69 -1.44 -3.36
CA ILE A 336 -16.72 -1.59 -2.31
C ILE A 336 -18.11 -1.60 -2.91
N ASP A 337 -18.41 -0.66 -3.82
CA ASP A 337 -19.74 -0.48 -4.41
C ASP A 337 -20.11 -1.57 -5.45
N ASN A 338 -19.10 -2.28 -5.99
CA ASN A 338 -19.27 -3.21 -7.13
C ASN A 338 -18.84 -4.66 -6.84
N THR A 339 -18.63 -5.02 -5.58
CA THR A 339 -18.35 -6.41 -5.15
C THR A 339 -19.32 -6.83 -4.06
N ASP A 340 -19.56 -8.14 -3.96
CA ASP A 340 -20.38 -8.70 -2.89
C ASP A 340 -19.57 -8.78 -1.59
N PRO A 341 -19.93 -8.07 -0.53
CA PRO A 341 -19.20 -8.07 0.75
C PRO A 341 -19.28 -9.42 1.49
N GLU A 342 -20.24 -10.30 1.16
CA GLU A 342 -20.32 -11.64 1.72
C GLU A 342 -19.40 -12.65 1.01
N GLU A 343 -18.93 -12.33 -0.20
CA GLU A 343 -18.05 -13.19 -1.01
C GLU A 343 -16.63 -12.62 -1.17
N THR A 344 -16.42 -11.32 -0.90
CA THR A 344 -15.16 -10.64 -1.23
C THR A 344 -14.48 -10.08 0.02
N LEU A 345 -13.26 -10.56 0.28
CA LEU A 345 -12.35 -9.91 1.23
C LEU A 345 -11.64 -8.76 0.55
N ILE A 346 -11.76 -7.56 1.08
CA ILE A 346 -10.98 -6.39 0.67
C ILE A 346 -9.97 -6.07 1.77
N LEU A 347 -8.69 -6.06 1.40
CA LEU A 347 -7.56 -5.65 2.23
C LEU A 347 -6.99 -4.35 1.66
N VAL A 348 -6.74 -3.35 2.50
CA VAL A 348 -6.12 -2.08 2.12
C VAL A 348 -4.94 -1.82 3.03
N THR A 349 -3.74 -1.67 2.49
CA THR A 349 -2.53 -1.44 3.26
C THR A 349 -1.54 -0.56 2.49
N ALA A 350 -0.44 -0.22 3.16
CA ALA A 350 0.79 0.23 2.53
C ALA A 350 1.84 -0.91 2.61
N ASP A 351 2.83 -0.86 1.76
CA ASP A 351 3.98 -1.75 1.83
C ASP A 351 5.04 -1.22 2.81
N HIS A 352 5.23 0.09 2.89
CA HIS A 352 6.04 0.83 3.86
C HIS A 352 5.52 2.27 4.03
N SER A 353 6.23 3.08 4.82
CA SER A 353 6.00 4.49 5.01
C SER A 353 7.13 5.33 4.42
N HIS A 354 7.02 6.66 4.49
CA HIS A 354 8.03 7.66 4.17
C HIS A 354 8.42 8.49 5.40
N VAL A 355 9.55 9.22 5.33
CA VAL A 355 9.92 10.17 6.40
C VAL A 355 9.09 11.47 6.29
N PHE A 356 7.80 11.29 6.08
CA PHE A 356 6.79 12.32 5.87
C PHE A 356 6.13 12.71 7.19
N THR A 357 6.00 14.01 7.45
CA THR A 357 5.47 14.53 8.71
C THR A 357 4.37 15.56 8.47
N MET A 358 3.41 15.60 9.41
CA MET A 358 2.44 16.67 9.58
C MET A 358 2.73 17.33 10.93
N ALA A 359 3.07 18.61 10.94
CA ALA A 359 3.59 19.29 12.11
C ALA A 359 3.12 20.76 12.24
N GLY A 360 3.57 21.45 13.31
CA GLY A 360 3.12 22.78 13.66
C GLY A 360 1.76 22.73 14.37
N TYR A 361 1.17 23.77 14.75
CA TYR A 361 -0.17 23.81 15.35
C TYR A 361 -1.15 24.55 14.42
N PRO A 362 -1.37 24.05 13.15
CA PRO A 362 -2.28 24.70 12.23
C PRO A 362 -3.71 24.65 12.79
N ARG A 363 -4.46 25.73 12.59
CA ARG A 363 -5.88 25.73 12.91
C ARG A 363 -6.63 24.68 12.09
N ARG A 364 -7.74 24.23 12.60
CA ARG A 364 -8.64 23.36 11.87
C ARG A 364 -9.07 24.00 10.54
N GLY A 365 -9.05 23.22 9.44
CA GLY A 365 -9.32 23.72 8.09
C GLY A 365 -8.19 24.54 7.49
N ASN A 366 -7.00 24.54 8.10
CA ASN A 366 -5.81 25.11 7.46
C ASN A 366 -5.52 24.36 6.16
N ASP A 367 -5.18 25.08 5.08
CA ASP A 367 -4.75 24.44 3.84
C ASP A 367 -3.62 23.45 4.15
N ILE A 368 -3.85 22.16 3.89
CA ILE A 368 -2.90 21.09 4.23
C ILE A 368 -1.59 21.23 3.45
N LEU A 369 -1.63 21.78 2.23
CA LEU A 369 -0.45 22.08 1.39
C LEU A 369 0.10 23.48 1.63
N GLY A 370 -0.44 24.20 2.60
CA GLY A 370 -0.12 25.58 2.93
C GLY A 370 0.87 25.75 4.07
N LEU A 371 1.04 27.03 4.43
CA LEU A 371 1.79 27.42 5.63
C LEU A 371 0.97 27.11 6.90
N VAL A 372 1.64 26.91 8.02
CA VAL A 372 0.99 26.79 9.31
C VAL A 372 0.38 28.14 9.71
N VAL A 373 -0.95 28.19 9.84
CA VAL A 373 -1.68 29.32 10.40
C VAL A 373 -2.34 28.85 11.71
N PRO A 374 -2.00 29.44 12.88
CA PRO A 374 -2.45 28.94 14.18
C PRO A 374 -3.95 29.23 14.40
N PRO A 375 -4.61 28.56 15.36
CA PRO A 375 -5.95 28.95 15.81
C PRO A 375 -5.94 30.31 16.53
N ASP A 376 -7.08 30.99 16.52
CA ASP A 376 -7.23 32.29 17.21
C ASP A 376 -6.90 32.16 18.71
N GLY A 377 -5.91 32.93 19.17
CA GLY A 377 -5.49 32.95 20.57
C GLY A 377 -4.82 31.68 21.09
N GLY A 378 -4.42 30.77 20.24
CA GLY A 378 -3.98 29.42 20.59
C GLY A 378 -2.58 29.01 20.17
N GLY A 379 -1.72 29.91 19.69
CA GLY A 379 -0.30 29.61 19.51
C GLY A 379 0.45 29.67 20.85
N GLU A 380 1.52 28.86 21.00
CA GLU A 380 2.37 28.93 22.22
C GLU A 380 2.90 30.33 22.48
N ASP A 381 2.92 31.21 21.48
CA ASP A 381 3.45 32.59 21.52
C ASP A 381 2.38 33.70 21.42
N GLY A 382 1.08 33.37 21.56
CA GLY A 382 -0.01 34.37 21.55
C GLY A 382 -0.38 34.88 20.14
N ASP A 383 -0.17 34.10 19.13
CA ASP A 383 -0.51 34.39 17.72
C ASP A 383 -2.01 34.67 17.54
N THR A 384 -2.33 35.60 16.64
CA THR A 384 -3.71 36.10 16.42
C THR A 384 -4.52 35.30 15.43
N GLY A 385 -4.01 34.20 14.88
CA GLY A 385 -4.74 33.35 13.92
C GLY A 385 -4.89 33.91 12.50
N GLU A 386 -4.38 35.10 12.24
CA GLU A 386 -4.52 35.77 10.94
C GLU A 386 -3.27 35.64 10.04
N SER A 387 -2.11 35.34 10.60
CA SER A 387 -0.82 35.28 9.92
C SER A 387 -0.16 33.90 10.14
N PRO A 388 0.70 33.46 9.20
CA PRO A 388 1.48 32.24 9.40
C PRO A 388 2.38 32.33 10.64
N THR A 389 2.47 31.21 11.35
CA THR A 389 3.43 31.04 12.46
C THR A 389 4.85 31.16 11.94
N LEU A 390 5.69 31.89 12.67
CA LEU A 390 7.10 32.05 12.33
C LEU A 390 7.97 31.15 13.19
N ALA A 391 8.93 30.48 12.58
CA ALA A 391 9.97 29.73 13.26
C ALA A 391 10.99 30.71 13.93
N ALA A 392 11.94 30.18 14.70
CA ALA A 392 12.94 30.97 15.42
C ALA A 392 13.82 31.86 14.51
N ASP A 393 13.87 31.58 13.22
CA ASP A 393 14.55 32.38 12.20
C ASP A 393 13.67 33.51 11.61
N GLY A 394 12.46 33.69 12.11
CA GLY A 394 11.50 34.70 11.66
C GLY A 394 10.86 34.37 10.31
N LYS A 395 10.94 33.14 9.82
CA LYS A 395 10.35 32.68 8.55
C LYS A 395 9.19 31.72 8.81
N PRO A 396 8.14 31.75 7.96
CA PRO A 396 7.05 30.76 8.05
C PRO A 396 7.53 29.36 7.67
N TYR A 397 6.72 28.37 7.96
CA TYR A 397 6.96 26.96 7.59
C TYR A 397 5.64 26.27 7.20
N THR A 398 5.77 25.13 6.49
CA THR A 398 4.61 24.37 5.99
C THR A 398 4.10 23.38 7.03
N THR A 399 2.80 23.03 6.94
CA THR A 399 2.21 21.96 7.75
C THR A 399 2.84 20.61 7.44
N LEU A 400 3.11 20.34 6.16
CA LEU A 400 3.75 19.11 5.69
C LEU A 400 5.24 19.32 5.48
N GLY A 401 6.02 18.28 5.79
CA GLY A 401 7.47 18.29 5.60
C GLY A 401 8.05 16.88 5.59
N TYR A 402 9.35 16.79 5.33
CA TYR A 402 10.09 15.54 5.27
C TYR A 402 11.32 15.54 6.17
N GLY A 403 11.72 14.36 6.65
CA GLY A 403 12.97 14.20 7.39
C GLY A 403 14.21 14.42 6.50
N ASN A 404 14.14 14.00 5.25
CA ASN A 404 15.17 14.22 4.22
C ASN A 404 14.50 14.39 2.85
N GLY A 405 15.25 14.83 1.84
CA GLY A 405 14.70 14.95 0.49
C GLY A 405 15.27 16.10 -0.33
N PRO A 406 14.82 16.20 -1.61
CA PRO A 406 15.27 17.27 -2.53
C PRO A 406 14.80 18.66 -2.10
N GLY A 407 13.71 18.77 -1.33
CA GLY A 407 13.20 20.02 -0.75
C GLY A 407 13.99 20.50 0.47
N ALA A 408 15.18 19.96 0.71
CA ALA A 408 16.00 20.37 1.85
C ALA A 408 16.32 21.86 1.81
N VAL A 409 16.16 22.47 2.98
CA VAL A 409 16.35 23.91 3.15
C VAL A 409 17.80 24.28 2.88
N LYS A 410 18.06 25.03 1.82
CA LYS A 410 19.35 25.64 1.53
C LYS A 410 19.30 27.09 1.98
N PRO A 411 20.32 27.59 2.71
CA PRO A 411 20.39 29.00 3.08
C PRO A 411 20.33 29.90 1.83
N ASP A 412 19.61 31.03 1.93
CA ASP A 412 19.63 32.10 0.93
C ASP A 412 20.99 32.83 0.91
N ALA A 413 21.15 33.81 0.04
CA ALA A 413 22.39 34.60 -0.09
C ALA A 413 22.76 35.37 1.20
N GLN A 414 21.83 35.55 2.13
CA GLN A 414 21.99 36.20 3.44
C GLN A 414 22.19 35.17 4.56
N GLY A 415 22.20 33.87 4.24
CA GLY A 415 22.37 32.79 5.19
C GLY A 415 21.07 32.37 5.91
N GLY A 416 19.91 32.89 5.51
CA GLY A 416 18.59 32.57 6.06
C GLY A 416 17.88 31.45 5.29
N ARG A 417 16.86 30.85 5.92
CA ARG A 417 15.97 29.91 5.27
C ARG A 417 15.01 30.66 4.31
N PRO A 418 14.83 30.24 3.06
CA PRO A 418 13.84 30.86 2.19
C PRO A 418 12.40 30.64 2.70
N THR A 419 11.47 31.50 2.31
CA THR A 419 10.03 31.21 2.48
C THR A 419 9.69 29.96 1.68
N PRO A 420 9.01 28.95 2.27
CA PRO A 420 8.70 27.73 1.56
C PRO A 420 7.67 27.96 0.45
N GLU A 421 7.77 27.14 -0.59
CA GLU A 421 6.73 26.98 -1.59
C GLU A 421 5.51 26.28 -0.99
N THR A 422 4.33 26.52 -1.57
CA THR A 422 3.06 25.91 -1.16
C THR A 422 2.26 25.46 -2.37
N GLY A 423 1.24 24.61 -2.13
CA GLY A 423 0.36 24.07 -3.17
C GLY A 423 0.84 22.73 -3.75
N VAL A 424 0.10 22.23 -4.74
CA VAL A 424 0.18 20.84 -5.21
C VAL A 424 1.55 20.47 -5.78
N THR A 425 2.19 21.39 -6.49
CA THR A 425 3.50 21.14 -7.17
C THR A 425 4.71 21.53 -6.33
N ALA A 426 4.49 22.05 -5.12
CA ALA A 426 5.57 22.51 -4.26
C ALA A 426 6.42 21.34 -3.74
N HIS A 427 7.73 21.57 -3.61
CA HIS A 427 8.59 20.72 -2.81
C HIS A 427 8.47 21.12 -1.33
N GLN A 428 8.03 20.19 -0.51
CA GLN A 428 7.96 20.41 0.93
C GLN A 428 9.34 20.49 1.53
N GLN A 429 9.48 21.31 2.58
CA GLN A 429 10.75 21.47 3.30
C GLN A 429 11.22 20.11 3.86
N ALA A 430 12.52 19.84 3.73
CA ALA A 430 13.18 18.69 4.33
C ALA A 430 14.37 19.14 5.20
N ALA A 431 14.67 18.36 6.25
CA ALA A 431 15.75 18.68 7.17
C ALA A 431 17.14 18.34 6.60
N ILE A 432 17.25 17.17 5.93
CA ILE A 432 18.52 16.65 5.42
C ILE A 432 18.48 16.64 3.88
N PRO A 433 19.50 17.22 3.21
CA PRO A 433 19.56 17.23 1.74
C PRO A 433 19.94 15.85 1.19
N THR A 434 19.01 15.22 0.48
CA THR A 434 19.23 14.00 -0.31
C THR A 434 18.70 14.22 -1.73
N GLY A 435 19.17 13.43 -2.69
CA GLY A 435 18.71 13.52 -4.09
C GLY A 435 17.28 13.02 -4.29
N SER A 436 16.82 12.16 -3.39
CA SER A 436 15.47 11.61 -3.28
C SER A 436 15.12 11.54 -1.81
N GLU A 437 13.86 11.68 -1.46
CA GLU A 437 13.37 11.36 -0.12
C GLU A 437 13.46 9.87 0.13
N THR A 438 13.48 9.41 1.36
CA THR A 438 13.65 8.00 1.73
C THR A 438 12.43 7.45 2.46
N HIS A 439 12.27 6.13 2.39
CA HIS A 439 11.25 5.44 3.17
C HIS A 439 11.40 5.69 4.67
N GLY A 440 10.27 5.54 5.39
CA GLY A 440 10.16 5.52 6.84
C GLY A 440 10.08 4.10 7.38
N GLY A 441 10.64 3.86 8.56
CA GLY A 441 10.65 2.55 9.23
C GLY A 441 9.48 2.33 10.18
N GLU A 442 8.46 3.16 10.16
CA GLU A 442 7.27 3.04 11.01
C GLU A 442 6.33 1.93 10.55
N ASP A 443 5.50 1.43 11.48
CA ASP A 443 4.42 0.51 11.14
C ASP A 443 3.38 1.21 10.26
N VAL A 444 2.75 0.44 9.36
CA VAL A 444 1.66 0.91 8.51
C VAL A 444 0.32 0.30 8.91
N ALA A 445 -0.78 0.90 8.48
CA ALA A 445 -2.11 0.38 8.75
C ALA A 445 -2.52 -0.70 7.72
N LEU A 446 -3.22 -1.73 8.19
CA LEU A 446 -3.92 -2.72 7.37
C LEU A 446 -5.41 -2.68 7.74
N TYR A 447 -6.23 -2.26 6.81
CA TYR A 447 -7.69 -2.24 6.92
C TYR A 447 -8.26 -3.46 6.22
N ALA A 448 -9.31 -4.07 6.79
CA ALA A 448 -9.93 -5.26 6.20
C ALA A 448 -11.46 -5.26 6.37
N ASN A 449 -12.15 -5.71 5.35
CA ASN A 449 -13.58 -5.94 5.36
C ASN A 449 -13.96 -7.15 4.50
N GLY A 450 -14.98 -7.93 4.91
CA GLY A 450 -15.42 -9.13 4.23
C GLY A 450 -14.98 -10.43 4.92
N PRO A 451 -15.22 -11.60 4.30
CA PRO A 451 -14.93 -12.91 4.87
C PRO A 451 -13.45 -13.10 5.19
N GLY A 452 -13.10 -13.43 6.42
CA GLY A 452 -11.72 -13.60 6.89
C GLY A 452 -11.07 -12.33 7.47
N ALA A 453 -11.74 -11.17 7.40
CA ALA A 453 -11.24 -9.90 7.92
C ALA A 453 -10.98 -9.92 9.43
N GLU A 454 -11.66 -10.76 10.19
CA GLU A 454 -11.48 -10.94 11.64
C GLU A 454 -10.06 -11.41 12.05
N ASN A 455 -9.27 -11.92 11.09
CA ASN A 455 -7.87 -12.25 11.29
C ASN A 455 -6.94 -11.02 11.29
N VAL A 456 -7.43 -9.85 10.88
CA VAL A 456 -6.70 -8.58 10.88
C VAL A 456 -6.94 -7.86 12.20
N ARG A 457 -5.93 -7.85 13.09
CA ARG A 457 -6.05 -7.23 14.42
C ARG A 457 -4.70 -7.03 15.11
N GLY A 458 -4.62 -6.03 15.97
CA GLY A 458 -3.46 -5.78 16.83
C GLY A 458 -2.25 -5.30 16.04
N VAL A 459 -1.07 -5.86 16.33
CA VAL A 459 0.17 -5.58 15.61
C VAL A 459 0.64 -6.88 14.94
N MET A 460 0.82 -6.84 13.63
CA MET A 460 1.11 -8.01 12.80
C MET A 460 2.47 -7.89 12.11
N GLU A 461 3.09 -9.03 11.83
CA GLU A 461 4.19 -9.09 10.84
C GLU A 461 3.59 -9.03 9.43
N GLN A 462 4.25 -8.32 8.51
CA GLN A 462 3.73 -8.08 7.16
C GLN A 462 3.49 -9.36 6.34
N ASN A 463 4.33 -10.36 6.53
CA ASN A 463 4.18 -11.65 5.89
C ASN A 463 2.92 -12.43 6.33
N LEU A 464 2.28 -12.05 7.46
CA LEU A 464 1.02 -12.65 7.88
C LEU A 464 -0.17 -12.22 7.02
N ILE A 465 -0.04 -11.16 6.20
CA ILE A 465 -1.05 -10.79 5.20
C ILE A 465 -1.31 -11.95 4.24
N TYR A 466 -0.25 -12.63 3.78
CA TYR A 466 -0.38 -13.85 2.99
C TYR A 466 -1.22 -14.94 3.69
N ASN A 467 -1.00 -15.11 5.01
CA ASN A 467 -1.78 -16.08 5.78
C ASN A 467 -3.24 -15.65 5.92
N VAL A 468 -3.54 -14.34 6.04
CA VAL A 468 -4.93 -13.83 6.03
C VAL A 468 -5.60 -14.19 4.70
N ILE A 469 -4.93 -13.99 3.57
CA ILE A 469 -5.42 -14.34 2.24
C ILE A 469 -5.71 -15.84 2.13
N ARG A 470 -4.74 -16.69 2.52
CA ARG A 470 -4.90 -18.14 2.48
C ARG A 470 -6.06 -18.63 3.35
N LYS A 471 -6.20 -18.10 4.58
CA LYS A 471 -7.31 -18.42 5.48
C LYS A 471 -8.65 -18.01 4.91
N ALA A 472 -8.75 -16.80 4.36
CA ALA A 472 -9.96 -16.31 3.75
C ALA A 472 -10.43 -17.22 2.62
N PHE A 473 -9.54 -17.67 1.75
CA PHE A 473 -9.85 -18.64 0.69
C PHE A 473 -10.06 -20.09 1.20
N GLY A 474 -9.64 -20.38 2.43
CA GLY A 474 -9.66 -21.75 2.96
C GLY A 474 -8.60 -22.66 2.33
N TRP A 475 -7.44 -22.12 1.96
CA TRP A 475 -6.28 -22.85 1.42
C TRP A 475 -5.39 -23.46 2.51
N GLU A 476 -5.84 -23.44 3.76
CA GLU A 476 -5.16 -24.13 4.84
C GLU A 476 -5.46 -25.63 4.76
N GLU A 477 -4.40 -26.44 4.88
CA GLU A 477 -4.50 -27.86 5.22
C GLU A 477 -4.53 -28.04 6.74
#